data_68fddb5a06a0f8d1cf22bfddc7b80c18
#
_entry.id   68fddb5a06a0f8d1cf22bfddc7b80c18
#
_cell.length_a   1.000
_cell.length_b   1.000
_cell.length_c   1.000
_cell.angle_alpha   90.00
_cell.angle_beta   90.00
_cell.angle_gamma   90.00
#
_symmetry.space_group_name_H-M   'P 1'
#
loop_
_entity.id
_entity.type
_entity.pdbx_description
1 polymer ?
#
loop_
_entity_poly.entity_id
_entity_poly.type
_entity_poly.pdbx_seq_one_letter_code
_entity_poly.pdbx_strand_id
1 'polypeptide(L)'
;YETSVLSVKAAHREEREQLRDLFAEHVMQDALYFIDAYSAPRYAFGRIADPRFQFTPIAGSEVVAVTVQRLVVHPADGDVRRVTLEFKGTPTLEQVRAGLQAHGLRVPGDTIDGVHLRFVFEGSGRSRTRTVSLFNPNSTNLSDTPRDRVIRRHLKVWGFDANSRRQAVGT
;
A
#
# COMPACT_ATOMS: atom_id res chain seq x y z
N TYR A 1 -0.30 7.71 23.03
CA TYR A 1 -1.50 8.11 22.31
C TYR A 1 -1.74 7.11 21.20
N GLU A 2 -2.84 6.34 21.28
CA GLU A 2 -3.30 5.52 20.16
C GLU A 2 -3.71 6.45 19.03
N THR A 3 -3.14 6.25 17.83
CA THR A 3 -3.56 6.98 16.66
C THR A 3 -4.94 6.47 16.25
N SER A 4 -5.97 7.25 16.54
CA SER A 4 -7.33 6.97 16.10
C SER A 4 -7.38 7.08 14.58
N VAL A 5 -7.84 6.04 13.92
CA VAL A 5 -8.01 6.01 12.46
C VAL A 5 -9.48 6.17 12.14
N LEU A 6 -9.84 7.27 11.49
CA LEU A 6 -11.17 7.44 10.92
C LEU A 6 -11.28 6.59 9.64
N SER A 7 -12.22 5.65 9.62
CA SER A 7 -12.56 4.88 8.42
C SER A 7 -13.91 5.31 7.88
N VAL A 8 -13.92 5.94 6.71
CA VAL A 8 -15.16 6.36 6.04
C VAL A 8 -15.45 5.41 4.89
N LYS A 9 -16.65 4.81 4.89
CA LYS A 9 -17.12 3.91 3.83
C LYS A 9 -18.35 4.53 3.17
N ALA A 10 -18.26 4.82 1.89
CA ALA A 10 -19.38 5.24 1.05
C ALA A 10 -19.15 4.73 -0.38
N ALA A 11 -20.22 4.63 -1.17
CA ALA A 11 -20.18 4.11 -2.54
C ALA A 11 -19.35 5.02 -3.47
N HIS A 12 -19.54 6.33 -3.33
CA HIS A 12 -18.90 7.33 -4.19
C HIS A 12 -17.79 8.08 -3.45
N ARG A 13 -16.80 8.54 -4.22
CA ARG A 13 -15.67 9.30 -3.68
C ARG A 13 -16.11 10.61 -3.03
N GLU A 14 -17.00 11.34 -3.71
CA GLU A 14 -17.52 12.63 -3.24
C GLU A 14 -18.24 12.50 -1.89
N GLU A 15 -19.05 11.45 -1.70
CA GLU A 15 -19.70 11.17 -0.41
C GLU A 15 -18.69 10.91 0.71
N ARG A 16 -17.60 10.19 0.40
CA ARG A 16 -16.53 9.95 1.38
C ARG A 16 -15.81 11.22 1.78
N GLU A 17 -15.56 12.10 0.81
CA GLU A 17 -14.92 13.41 1.05
C GLU A 17 -15.83 14.31 1.88
N GLN A 18 -17.11 14.38 1.56
CA GLN A 18 -18.11 15.14 2.33
C GLN A 18 -18.25 14.64 3.77
N LEU A 19 -18.37 13.32 3.97
CA LEU A 19 -18.44 12.73 5.31
C LEU A 19 -17.18 12.98 6.14
N ARG A 20 -16.02 12.91 5.51
CA ARG A 20 -14.74 13.26 6.15
C ARG A 20 -14.72 14.72 6.60
N ASP A 21 -15.12 15.63 5.71
CA ASP A 21 -15.07 17.06 5.97
C ASP A 21 -16.09 17.46 7.05
N LEU A 22 -17.29 16.90 7.02
CA LEU A 22 -18.28 17.04 8.08
C LEU A 22 -17.76 16.55 9.44
N PHE A 23 -17.05 15.42 9.45
CA PHE A 23 -16.45 14.90 10.69
C PHE A 23 -15.34 15.81 11.19
N ALA A 24 -14.49 16.32 10.30
CA ALA A 24 -13.45 17.29 10.65
C ALA A 24 -14.04 18.55 11.29
N GLU A 25 -15.06 19.10 10.67
CA GLU A 25 -15.72 20.35 11.13
C GLU A 25 -16.47 20.14 12.45
N HIS A 26 -17.30 19.11 12.55
CA HIS A 26 -18.26 18.98 13.66
C HIS A 26 -17.71 18.18 14.85
N VAL A 27 -16.83 17.21 14.63
CA VAL A 27 -16.29 16.37 15.68
C VAL A 27 -14.90 16.83 16.12
N MET A 28 -14.02 17.10 15.16
CA MET A 28 -12.65 17.55 15.46
C MET A 28 -12.57 19.06 15.67
N GLN A 29 -13.63 19.82 15.30
CA GLN A 29 -13.68 21.29 15.34
C GLN A 29 -12.52 21.96 14.58
N ASP A 30 -12.02 21.28 13.57
CA ASP A 30 -10.94 21.73 12.69
C ASP A 30 -11.21 21.24 11.27
N ALA A 31 -11.74 22.12 10.42
CA ALA A 31 -12.07 21.81 9.02
C ALA A 31 -10.84 21.35 8.20
N LEU A 32 -9.63 21.68 8.66
CA LEU A 32 -8.38 21.32 7.98
C LEU A 32 -7.73 20.04 8.53
N TYR A 33 -8.33 19.43 9.57
CA TYR A 33 -7.76 18.30 10.30
C TYR A 33 -7.29 17.15 9.41
N PHE A 34 -7.99 16.88 8.30
CA PHE A 34 -7.66 15.77 7.39
C PHE A 34 -6.96 16.22 6.09
N ILE A 35 -6.74 17.51 5.86
CA ILE A 35 -6.20 17.99 4.59
C ILE A 35 -4.78 17.46 4.37
N ASP A 36 -3.91 17.52 5.36
CA ASP A 36 -2.54 17.02 5.26
C ASP A 36 -2.45 15.50 5.29
N ALA A 37 -3.38 14.83 5.97
CA ALA A 37 -3.43 13.37 6.03
C ALA A 37 -3.83 12.72 4.68
N TYR A 38 -4.49 13.48 3.80
CA TYR A 38 -5.01 12.97 2.52
C TYR A 38 -4.09 13.26 1.34
N SER A 39 -3.29 14.32 1.40
CA SER A 39 -2.41 14.74 0.31
C SER A 39 -1.06 14.02 0.32
N ALA A 40 -0.60 13.55 1.48
CA ALA A 40 0.64 12.80 1.56
C ALA A 40 0.45 11.31 1.20
N PRO A 41 1.30 10.73 0.33
CA PRO A 41 1.25 9.31 0.03
C PRO A 41 1.39 8.48 1.32
N ARG A 42 0.40 7.65 1.60
CA ARG A 42 0.44 6.74 2.75
C ARG A 42 1.44 5.61 2.53
N TYR A 43 1.58 5.19 1.28
CA TYR A 43 2.37 4.01 0.94
C TYR A 43 3.68 4.38 0.24
N ALA A 44 4.79 3.82 0.72
CA ALA A 44 6.13 4.00 0.17
C ALA A 44 6.54 2.76 -0.65
N PHE A 45 6.04 2.63 -1.88
CA PHE A 45 6.29 1.47 -2.73
C PHE A 45 7.67 1.43 -3.38
N GLY A 46 8.44 2.51 -3.33
CA GLY A 46 9.78 2.58 -3.92
C GLY A 46 10.74 1.48 -3.46
N ARG A 47 10.50 0.88 -2.29
CA ARG A 47 11.25 -0.27 -1.80
C ARG A 47 11.18 -1.51 -2.70
N ILE A 48 10.13 -1.68 -3.48
CA ILE A 48 10.01 -2.80 -4.43
C ILE A 48 11.15 -2.75 -5.45
N ALA A 49 11.58 -1.55 -5.82
CA ALA A 49 12.69 -1.36 -6.75
C ALA A 49 14.08 -1.47 -6.09
N ASP A 50 14.20 -1.39 -4.75
CA ASP A 50 15.47 -1.55 -4.04
C ASP A 50 15.97 -3.01 -4.16
N PRO A 51 17.16 -3.26 -4.74
CA PRO A 51 17.69 -4.63 -4.88
C PRO A 51 17.88 -5.37 -3.56
N ARG A 52 18.08 -4.63 -2.46
CA ARG A 52 18.27 -5.21 -1.12
C ARG A 52 16.97 -5.56 -0.42
N PHE A 53 15.85 -5.06 -0.92
CA PHE A 53 14.57 -5.35 -0.30
C PHE A 53 14.05 -6.74 -0.68
N GLN A 54 13.53 -7.45 0.34
CA GLN A 54 12.88 -8.75 0.21
C GLN A 54 11.61 -8.77 1.06
N PHE A 55 10.58 -9.47 0.60
CA PHE A 55 9.40 -9.76 1.41
C PHE A 55 9.70 -10.85 2.43
N THR A 56 10.31 -10.49 3.55
CA THR A 56 10.59 -11.45 4.62
C THR A 56 9.37 -11.54 5.54
N PRO A 57 8.72 -12.71 5.66
CA PRO A 57 7.65 -12.91 6.63
C PRO A 57 8.14 -12.66 8.05
N ILE A 58 7.26 -12.10 8.89
CA ILE A 58 7.57 -11.90 10.30
C ILE A 58 7.59 -13.25 11.01
N ALA A 59 8.64 -13.51 11.78
CA ALA A 59 8.77 -14.75 12.54
C ALA A 59 7.54 -15.00 13.44
N GLY A 60 7.01 -16.21 13.40
CA GLY A 60 5.80 -16.61 14.14
C GLY A 60 4.49 -16.05 13.57
N SER A 61 4.51 -15.45 12.37
CA SER A 61 3.30 -15.10 11.65
C SER A 61 2.83 -16.27 10.78
N GLU A 62 1.52 -16.29 10.48
CA GLU A 62 0.93 -17.28 9.57
C GLU A 62 1.30 -17.04 8.08
N VAL A 63 2.01 -15.96 7.75
CA VAL A 63 2.37 -15.62 6.37
C VAL A 63 3.62 -16.40 5.99
N VAL A 64 3.52 -17.19 4.92
CA VAL A 64 4.62 -18.01 4.39
C VAL A 64 5.28 -17.41 3.15
N ALA A 65 4.54 -16.65 2.34
CA ALA A 65 5.08 -15.99 1.15
C ALA A 65 4.27 -14.77 0.76
N VAL A 66 4.93 -13.84 0.05
CA VAL A 66 4.27 -12.68 -0.55
C VAL A 66 4.86 -12.45 -1.94
N THR A 67 3.98 -12.18 -2.91
CA THR A 67 4.37 -11.92 -4.29
C THR A 67 3.66 -10.69 -4.84
N VAL A 68 4.33 -9.96 -5.74
CA VAL A 68 3.72 -8.86 -6.49
C VAL A 68 2.93 -9.45 -7.66
N GLN A 69 1.65 -9.12 -7.76
CA GLN A 69 0.80 -9.55 -8.88
C GLN A 69 0.66 -8.44 -9.93
N ARG A 70 0.64 -7.19 -9.48
CA ARG A 70 0.48 -6.03 -10.35
C ARG A 70 1.18 -4.82 -9.75
N LEU A 71 1.79 -4.02 -10.62
CA LEU A 71 2.27 -2.67 -10.32
C LEU A 71 1.54 -1.66 -11.19
N VAL A 72 1.24 -0.51 -10.60
CA VAL A 72 0.75 0.67 -11.29
C VAL A 72 1.81 1.75 -11.12
N VAL A 73 2.38 2.21 -12.23
CA VAL A 73 3.49 3.15 -12.25
C VAL A 73 3.08 4.40 -13.02
N HIS A 74 3.41 5.56 -12.50
CA HIS A 74 3.35 6.83 -13.20
C HIS A 74 4.76 7.18 -13.67
N PRO A 75 5.04 7.11 -14.98
CA PRO A 75 6.30 7.57 -15.55
C PRO A 75 6.51 9.05 -15.26
N ALA A 76 7.76 9.44 -14.94
CA ALA A 76 8.11 10.84 -14.71
C ALA A 76 8.12 11.64 -16.01
N ASP A 77 8.48 10.97 -17.10
CA ASP A 77 8.65 11.57 -18.43
C ASP A 77 7.69 10.94 -19.46
N GLY A 78 7.25 11.74 -20.43
CA GLY A 78 6.49 11.31 -21.59
C GLY A 78 4.98 11.52 -21.49
N ASP A 79 4.31 11.19 -22.60
CA ASP A 79 2.85 11.37 -22.77
C ASP A 79 2.03 10.27 -22.10
N VAL A 80 2.68 9.27 -21.51
CA VAL A 80 2.02 8.14 -20.86
C VAL A 80 1.71 8.46 -19.41
N ARG A 81 0.42 8.56 -19.10
CA ARG A 81 -0.04 8.86 -17.72
C ARG A 81 0.19 7.72 -16.75
N ARG A 82 0.07 6.48 -17.22
CA ARG A 82 0.07 5.31 -16.36
C ARG A 82 0.52 4.07 -17.13
N VAL A 83 1.38 3.28 -16.50
CA VAL A 83 1.75 1.94 -16.95
C VAL A 83 1.27 0.93 -15.92
N THR A 84 0.64 -0.14 -16.37
CA THR A 84 0.26 -1.26 -15.51
C THR A 84 1.01 -2.50 -15.92
N LEU A 85 1.82 -3.05 -15.00
CA LEU A 85 2.54 -4.30 -15.18
C LEU A 85 1.82 -5.41 -14.44
N GLU A 86 1.41 -6.46 -15.13
CA GLU A 86 0.82 -7.67 -14.54
C GLU A 86 1.80 -8.83 -14.64
N PHE A 87 1.99 -9.52 -13.52
CA PHE A 87 2.92 -10.63 -13.41
C PHE A 87 2.16 -11.95 -13.28
N LYS A 88 2.54 -12.94 -14.10
CA LYS A 88 1.95 -14.29 -14.05
C LYS A 88 2.60 -15.13 -12.95
N GLY A 89 1.81 -15.99 -12.32
CA GLY A 89 2.31 -16.96 -11.34
C GLY A 89 2.77 -16.32 -10.02
N THR A 90 3.98 -16.66 -9.60
CA THR A 90 4.60 -16.21 -8.35
C THR A 90 5.97 -15.56 -8.64
N PRO A 91 5.99 -14.35 -9.22
CA PRO A 91 7.24 -13.71 -9.61
C PRO A 91 8.09 -13.41 -8.38
N THR A 92 9.40 -13.54 -8.51
CA THR A 92 10.36 -13.01 -7.54
C THR A 92 10.44 -11.49 -7.66
N LEU A 93 10.95 -10.81 -6.62
CA LEU A 93 11.18 -9.35 -6.72
C LEU A 93 12.21 -8.99 -7.79
N GLU A 94 13.15 -9.88 -8.08
CA GLU A 94 14.11 -9.69 -9.17
C GLU A 94 13.40 -9.68 -10.54
N GLN A 95 12.48 -10.62 -10.77
CA GLN A 95 11.66 -10.63 -11.98
C GLN A 95 10.76 -9.40 -12.10
N VAL A 96 10.24 -8.91 -10.98
CA VAL A 96 9.45 -7.67 -10.94
C VAL A 96 10.32 -6.47 -11.34
N ARG A 97 11.54 -6.37 -10.82
CA ARG A 97 12.51 -5.31 -11.17
C ARG A 97 12.95 -5.41 -12.64
N ALA A 98 13.22 -6.61 -13.11
CA ALA A 98 13.52 -6.83 -14.53
C ALA A 98 12.36 -6.40 -15.43
N GLY A 99 11.11 -6.65 -15.01
CA GLY A 99 9.92 -6.16 -15.70
C GLY A 99 9.84 -4.64 -15.77
N LEU A 100 10.13 -3.95 -14.67
CA LEU A 100 10.21 -2.47 -14.67
C LEU A 100 11.26 -1.98 -15.68
N GLN A 101 12.47 -2.53 -15.64
CA GLN A 101 13.57 -2.15 -16.51
C GLN A 101 13.26 -2.43 -18.00
N ALA A 102 12.67 -3.59 -18.31
CA ALA A 102 12.29 -3.95 -19.67
C ALA A 102 11.28 -2.99 -20.30
N HIS A 103 10.50 -2.28 -19.50
CA HIS A 103 9.54 -1.25 -19.93
C HIS A 103 10.09 0.18 -19.78
N GLY A 104 11.39 0.33 -19.55
CA GLY A 104 12.04 1.64 -19.44
C GLY A 104 11.69 2.42 -18.15
N LEU A 105 11.04 1.76 -17.18
CA LEU A 105 10.62 2.39 -15.93
C LEU A 105 11.78 2.44 -14.92
N ARG A 106 12.08 3.62 -14.42
CA ARG A 106 13.21 3.88 -13.52
C ARG A 106 12.73 4.39 -12.17
N VAL A 107 12.82 3.57 -11.14
CA VAL A 107 12.52 3.96 -9.75
C VAL A 107 13.84 4.12 -8.98
N PRO A 108 14.13 5.25 -8.30
CA PRO A 108 13.30 6.45 -8.15
C PRO A 108 13.40 7.38 -9.36
N GLY A 109 12.40 7.91 -9.84
CA GLY A 109 12.18 8.78 -10.97
C GLY A 109 10.73 8.61 -11.33
N ASP A 110 10.37 7.41 -11.81
CA ASP A 110 8.99 7.00 -11.95
C ASP A 110 8.38 6.64 -10.60
N THR A 111 7.10 6.95 -10.40
CA THR A 111 6.41 6.73 -9.14
C THR A 111 5.57 5.46 -9.20
N ILE A 112 5.83 4.49 -8.34
CA ILE A 112 4.91 3.39 -8.11
C ILE A 112 3.74 3.90 -7.28
N ASP A 113 2.56 3.99 -7.90
CA ASP A 113 1.35 4.54 -7.29
C ASP A 113 0.43 3.47 -6.72
N GLY A 114 0.54 2.25 -7.22
CA GLY A 114 -0.26 1.15 -6.75
C GLY A 114 0.43 -0.20 -6.85
N VAL A 115 0.06 -1.09 -5.94
CA VAL A 115 0.55 -2.46 -5.92
C VAL A 115 -0.56 -3.44 -5.52
N HIS A 116 -0.59 -4.59 -6.21
CA HIS A 116 -1.36 -5.74 -5.76
C HIS A 116 -0.39 -6.80 -5.25
N LEU A 117 -0.52 -7.12 -3.97
CA LEU A 117 0.28 -8.12 -3.28
C LEU A 117 -0.57 -9.36 -2.98
N ARG A 118 -0.08 -10.53 -3.34
CA ARG A 118 -0.66 -11.81 -2.96
C ARG A 118 0.07 -12.36 -1.76
N PHE A 119 -0.63 -12.42 -0.63
CA PHE A 119 -0.18 -13.06 0.60
C PHE A 119 -0.59 -14.54 0.58
N VAL A 120 0.31 -15.40 0.95
CA VAL A 120 0.08 -16.84 1.15
C VAL A 120 0.23 -17.12 2.63
N PHE A 121 -0.81 -17.71 3.22
CA PHE A 121 -0.86 -18.08 4.64
C PHE A 121 -0.62 -19.57 4.83
N GLU A 122 -0.24 -20.00 6.02
CA GLU A 122 -0.21 -21.39 6.42
C GLU A 122 -1.59 -22.03 6.25
N GLY A 123 -1.62 -23.35 6.06
CA GLY A 123 -2.84 -24.13 5.88
C GLY A 123 -3.10 -24.59 4.46
N SER A 124 -4.29 -25.12 4.19
CA SER A 124 -4.69 -25.68 2.91
C SER A 124 -5.97 -25.04 2.39
N GLY A 125 -6.22 -25.18 1.08
CA GLY A 125 -7.45 -24.73 0.43
C GLY A 125 -7.44 -23.28 -0.08
N ARG A 126 -8.60 -22.83 -0.58
CA ARG A 126 -8.76 -21.50 -1.20
C ARG A 126 -8.56 -20.33 -0.23
N SER A 127 -8.80 -20.54 1.05
CA SER A 127 -8.61 -19.53 2.09
C SER A 127 -7.13 -19.24 2.38
N ARG A 128 -6.20 -20.01 1.81
CA ARG A 128 -4.75 -19.83 2.01
C ARG A 128 -4.20 -18.54 1.43
N THR A 129 -4.87 -17.92 0.49
CA THR A 129 -4.35 -16.72 -0.17
C THR A 129 -5.25 -15.51 0.03
N ARG A 130 -4.63 -14.34 0.15
CA ARG A 130 -5.31 -13.04 0.20
C ARG A 130 -4.60 -12.06 -0.72
N THR A 131 -5.31 -11.53 -1.72
CA THR A 131 -4.79 -10.44 -2.56
C THR A 131 -5.16 -9.10 -1.94
N VAL A 132 -4.16 -8.27 -1.75
CA VAL A 132 -4.28 -6.93 -1.20
C VAL A 132 -3.96 -5.92 -2.28
N SER A 133 -4.82 -4.93 -2.43
CA SER A 133 -4.64 -3.79 -3.31
C SER A 133 -4.34 -2.57 -2.48
N LEU A 134 -3.22 -1.92 -2.76
CA LEU A 134 -2.77 -0.71 -2.08
C LEU A 134 -2.51 0.35 -3.15
N PHE A 135 -3.09 1.54 -2.99
CA PHE A 135 -2.91 2.66 -3.89
C PHE A 135 -2.70 3.95 -3.11
N ASN A 136 -1.82 4.79 -3.62
CA ASN A 136 -1.69 6.16 -3.12
C ASN A 136 -2.90 7.02 -3.55
N PRO A 137 -3.29 8.01 -2.76
CA PRO A 137 -2.64 8.39 -1.49
C PRO A 137 -2.90 7.42 -0.33
N ASN A 138 -4.05 6.74 -0.23
CA ASN A 138 -4.36 5.89 0.93
C ASN A 138 -5.47 4.85 0.69
N SER A 139 -5.69 4.44 -0.57
CA SER A 139 -6.72 3.46 -0.91
C SER A 139 -6.24 2.02 -0.67
N THR A 140 -7.08 1.20 -0.07
CA THR A 140 -6.81 -0.23 0.16
C THR A 140 -8.10 -1.03 0.26
N ASN A 141 -8.02 -2.32 -0.07
CA ASN A 141 -9.07 -3.30 0.17
C ASN A 141 -8.90 -4.08 1.48
N LEU A 142 -7.99 -3.63 2.35
CA LEU A 142 -7.85 -4.20 3.70
C LEU A 142 -9.04 -3.78 4.58
N SER A 143 -9.58 -4.75 5.30
CA SER A 143 -10.62 -4.58 6.30
C SER A 143 -10.06 -4.85 7.70
N ASP A 144 -10.91 -4.95 8.73
CA ASP A 144 -10.47 -5.20 10.09
C ASP A 144 -10.57 -6.69 10.49
N THR A 145 -10.32 -7.59 9.54
CA THR A 145 -10.24 -9.02 9.84
C THR A 145 -8.91 -9.37 10.52
N PRO A 146 -8.84 -10.48 11.29
CA PRO A 146 -7.57 -10.92 11.89
C PRO A 146 -6.44 -11.06 10.88
N ARG A 147 -6.72 -11.60 9.69
CA ARG A 147 -5.72 -11.72 8.60
C ARG A 147 -5.26 -10.38 8.07
N ASP A 148 -6.18 -9.44 7.87
CA ASP A 148 -5.83 -8.12 7.37
C ASP A 148 -5.00 -7.33 8.42
N ARG A 149 -5.18 -7.59 9.72
CA ARG A 149 -4.31 -7.05 10.78
C ARG A 149 -2.89 -7.61 10.69
N VAL A 150 -2.73 -8.93 10.42
CA VAL A 150 -1.42 -9.55 10.18
C VAL A 150 -0.75 -8.92 8.96
N ILE A 151 -1.50 -8.71 7.87
CA ILE A 151 -0.99 -8.03 6.67
C ILE A 151 -0.54 -6.61 6.98
N ARG A 152 -1.33 -5.80 7.69
CA ARG A 152 -0.96 -4.43 8.09
C ARG A 152 0.35 -4.42 8.88
N ARG A 153 0.55 -5.39 9.79
CA ARG A 153 1.80 -5.52 10.55
C ARG A 153 2.99 -5.74 9.62
N HIS A 154 2.87 -6.60 8.60
CA HIS A 154 3.92 -6.84 7.61
C HIS A 154 4.21 -5.56 6.80
N LEU A 155 3.18 -4.88 6.30
CA LEU A 155 3.34 -3.62 5.56
C LEU A 155 4.10 -2.55 6.39
N LYS A 156 3.81 -2.48 7.70
CA LYS A 156 4.51 -1.58 8.62
C LYS A 156 5.99 -1.97 8.78
N VAL A 157 6.27 -3.25 9.04
CA VAL A 157 7.66 -3.75 9.21
C VAL A 157 8.47 -3.57 7.94
N TRP A 158 7.86 -3.80 6.77
CA TRP A 158 8.53 -3.56 5.48
C TRP A 158 8.66 -2.08 5.13
N GLY A 159 8.09 -1.18 5.94
CA GLY A 159 8.13 0.27 5.72
C GLY A 159 7.33 0.73 4.52
N PHE A 160 6.29 -0.02 4.14
CA PHE A 160 5.32 0.42 3.13
C PHE A 160 4.33 1.42 3.70
N ASP A 161 3.99 1.36 4.97
CA ASP A 161 3.17 2.38 5.63
C ASP A 161 4.06 3.56 6.04
N ALA A 162 3.99 4.66 5.29
CA ALA A 162 4.83 5.85 5.49
C ALA A 162 4.55 6.56 6.82
N ASN A 163 3.33 6.43 7.37
CA ASN A 163 2.99 7.04 8.66
C ASN A 163 3.78 6.45 9.83
N SER A 164 4.30 5.22 9.70
CA SER A 164 5.13 4.62 10.72
C SER A 164 6.50 5.30 10.90
N ARG A 165 6.97 6.05 9.89
CA ARG A 165 8.25 6.78 9.94
C ARG A 165 8.16 8.12 10.67
N ARG A 166 6.99 8.80 10.62
CA ARG A 166 6.82 10.09 11.28
C ARG A 166 6.81 9.97 12.81
N GLN A 167 6.45 8.79 13.36
CA GLN A 167 6.46 8.54 14.81
C GLN A 167 7.86 8.26 15.37
N ALA A 168 8.83 7.87 14.55
CA ALA A 168 10.20 7.54 15.00
C ALA A 168 11.16 8.75 15.04
N VAL A 169 10.77 9.91 14.50
CA VAL A 169 11.59 11.12 14.42
C VAL A 169 11.22 12.16 15.49
N GLY A 170 10.20 11.88 16.29
CA GLY A 170 9.64 12.80 17.30
C GLY A 170 10.01 12.45 18.75
N THR A 171 11.17 11.81 18.98
CA THR A 171 11.73 11.60 20.37
C THR A 171 13.11 12.20 20.45
#